data_11cb9c6f9b0256fcbbea779965710874
#
_entry.id   11cb9c6f9b0256fcbbea779965710874
#
_cell.length_a   1.000
_cell.length_b   1.000
_cell.length_c   1.000
_cell.angle_alpha   90.00
_cell.angle_beta   90.00
_cell.angle_gamma   90.00
#
_symmetry.space_group_name_H-M   'P 1'
#
loop_
_entity.id
_entity.type
_entity.pdbx_description
1 polymer ?
#
loop_
_entity_poly.entity_id
_entity_poly.type
_entity_poly.pdbx_seq_one_letter_code
_entity_poly.pdbx_strand_id
1 'polypeptide(L)'
;MDHAESYLEDLQQALAGLDLAVVHQVRAALGAAREAGKQVFVCGNGGSSSTASHMANDLGKGASQGGGAPFKIIALTDNVAWMTALANDMSYEDVFVEQLRNFASAGDVLIAISGSGNSPNVLKAVELANERGLTTVGWT
;
A
#
# COMPACT_ATOMS: atom_id res chain seq x y z
N MET A 1 -7.28 -18.33 30.95
CA MET A 1 -7.90 -17.69 29.76
C MET A 1 -7.54 -18.53 28.57
N ASP A 2 -8.49 -18.92 27.73
CA ASP A 2 -8.21 -19.65 26.51
C ASP A 2 -7.46 -18.72 25.54
N HIS A 3 -6.62 -19.29 24.68
CA HIS A 3 -5.84 -18.54 23.69
C HIS A 3 -6.73 -17.66 22.79
N ALA A 4 -7.90 -18.16 22.43
CA ALA A 4 -8.86 -17.41 21.62
C ALA A 4 -9.43 -16.19 22.36
N GLU A 5 -9.71 -16.32 23.64
CA GLU A 5 -10.20 -15.21 24.47
C GLU A 5 -9.14 -14.12 24.60
N SER A 6 -7.88 -14.50 24.90
CA SER A 6 -6.76 -13.56 24.99
C SER A 6 -6.53 -12.82 23.65
N TYR A 7 -6.58 -13.54 22.53
CA TYR A 7 -6.44 -12.94 21.20
C TYR A 7 -7.53 -11.90 20.90
N LEU A 8 -8.78 -12.21 21.29
CA LEU A 8 -9.90 -11.28 21.08
C LEU A 8 -9.76 -10.01 21.94
N GLU A 9 -9.28 -10.14 23.16
CA GLU A 9 -9.00 -8.99 24.03
C GLU A 9 -7.89 -8.10 23.46
N ASP A 10 -6.79 -8.70 23.01
CA ASP A 10 -5.68 -7.98 22.36
C ASP A 10 -6.15 -7.24 21.09
N LEU A 11 -6.98 -7.90 20.28
CA LEU A 11 -7.55 -7.29 19.07
C LEU A 11 -8.46 -6.10 19.42
N GLN A 12 -9.31 -6.23 20.44
CA GLN A 12 -10.17 -5.13 20.89
C GLN A 12 -9.36 -3.95 21.40
N GLN A 13 -8.28 -4.19 22.15
CA GLN A 13 -7.38 -3.15 22.61
C GLN A 13 -6.66 -2.46 21.44
N ALA A 14 -6.16 -3.22 20.47
CA ALA A 14 -5.53 -2.65 19.27
C ALA A 14 -6.50 -1.77 18.48
N LEU A 15 -7.74 -2.22 18.28
CA LEU A 15 -8.78 -1.43 17.61
C LEU A 15 -9.15 -0.16 18.38
N ALA A 16 -9.25 -0.24 19.71
CA ALA A 16 -9.55 0.92 20.55
C ALA A 16 -8.40 1.95 20.58
N GLY A 17 -7.17 1.52 20.32
CA GLY A 17 -5.98 2.37 20.24
C GLY A 17 -5.76 3.05 18.87
N LEU A 18 -6.61 2.80 17.88
CA LEU A 18 -6.45 3.43 16.56
C LEU A 18 -6.63 4.95 16.62
N ASP A 19 -5.65 5.68 16.09
CA ASP A 19 -5.78 7.13 15.88
C ASP A 19 -6.67 7.43 14.66
N LEU A 20 -7.93 7.72 14.93
CA LEU A 20 -8.90 8.05 13.89
C LEU A 20 -8.53 9.32 13.11
N ALA A 21 -7.74 10.23 13.69
CA ALA A 21 -7.28 11.41 12.95
C ALA A 21 -6.35 11.01 11.81
N VAL A 22 -5.43 10.06 12.05
CA VAL A 22 -4.57 9.50 11.00
C VAL A 22 -5.39 8.76 9.94
N VAL A 23 -6.38 7.97 10.34
CA VAL A 23 -7.28 7.28 9.39
C VAL A 23 -8.01 8.30 8.50
N HIS A 24 -8.48 9.40 9.07
CA HIS A 24 -9.12 10.49 8.30
C HIS A 24 -8.14 11.18 7.34
N GLN A 25 -6.88 11.37 7.73
CA GLN A 25 -5.85 11.92 6.84
C GLN A 25 -5.59 11.00 5.65
N VAL A 26 -5.44 9.71 5.88
CA VAL A 26 -5.27 8.71 4.79
C VAL A 26 -6.46 8.74 3.84
N ARG A 27 -7.68 8.73 4.37
CA ARG A 27 -8.90 8.82 3.56
C ARG A 27 -8.94 10.09 2.72
N ALA A 28 -8.56 11.23 3.30
CA ALA A 28 -8.51 12.50 2.59
C ALA A 28 -7.46 12.51 1.48
N ALA A 29 -6.26 11.97 1.73
CA ALA A 29 -5.19 11.84 0.74
C ALA A 29 -5.62 10.98 -0.46
N LEU A 30 -6.25 9.83 -0.20
CA LEU A 30 -6.78 8.96 -1.24
C LEU A 30 -7.90 9.63 -2.04
N GLY A 31 -8.80 10.37 -1.38
CA GLY A 31 -9.86 11.14 -2.03
C GLY A 31 -9.29 12.21 -2.96
N ALA A 32 -8.32 12.98 -2.48
CA ALA A 32 -7.64 14.02 -3.28
C ALA A 32 -6.91 13.42 -4.48
N ALA A 33 -6.20 12.30 -4.30
CA ALA A 33 -5.55 11.59 -5.39
C ALA A 33 -6.54 11.13 -6.46
N ARG A 34 -7.69 10.57 -6.04
CA ARG A 34 -8.78 10.17 -6.94
C ARG A 34 -9.30 11.34 -7.76
N GLU A 35 -9.64 12.45 -7.11
CA GLU A 35 -10.17 13.65 -7.76
C GLU A 35 -9.16 14.28 -8.73
N ALA A 36 -7.88 14.27 -8.37
CA ALA A 36 -6.79 14.77 -9.22
C ALA A 36 -6.35 13.76 -10.31
N GLY A 37 -6.97 12.58 -10.38
CA GLY A 37 -6.61 11.53 -11.34
C GLY A 37 -5.21 10.97 -11.15
N LYS A 38 -4.68 11.03 -9.92
CA LYS A 38 -3.38 10.50 -9.53
C LYS A 38 -3.39 9.00 -9.34
N GLN A 39 -2.22 8.38 -9.47
CA GLN A 39 -2.01 6.96 -9.30
C GLN A 39 -1.85 6.63 -7.81
N VAL A 40 -2.45 5.53 -7.36
CA VAL A 40 -2.20 4.93 -6.05
C VAL A 40 -1.46 3.62 -6.27
N PHE A 41 -0.31 3.47 -5.65
CA PHE A 41 0.49 2.25 -5.64
C PHE A 41 0.36 1.58 -4.27
N VAL A 42 0.27 0.26 -4.26
CA VAL A 42 0.25 -0.50 -3.00
C VAL A 42 1.30 -1.59 -3.08
N CYS A 43 2.09 -1.78 -2.03
CA CYS A 43 3.10 -2.85 -1.96
C CYS A 43 3.16 -3.48 -0.57
N GLY A 44 3.69 -4.70 -0.53
CA GLY A 44 3.92 -5.48 0.68
C GLY A 44 4.33 -6.91 0.35
N ASN A 45 4.81 -7.64 1.34
CA ASN A 45 5.29 -9.03 1.17
C ASN A 45 4.30 -10.04 1.77
N GLY A 46 4.25 -11.25 1.23
CA GLY A 46 3.48 -12.35 1.80
C GLY A 46 2.00 -12.00 2.03
N GLY A 47 1.51 -12.08 3.26
CA GLY A 47 0.15 -11.68 3.62
C GLY A 47 -0.16 -10.22 3.31
N SER A 48 0.82 -9.33 3.46
CA SER A 48 0.71 -7.91 3.07
C SER A 48 0.56 -7.74 1.56
N SER A 49 1.13 -8.64 0.73
CA SER A 49 0.89 -8.62 -0.71
C SER A 49 -0.54 -8.98 -1.05
N SER A 50 -1.12 -9.96 -0.36
CA SER A 50 -2.53 -10.33 -0.53
C SER A 50 -3.46 -9.17 -0.15
N THR A 51 -3.14 -8.44 0.93
CA THR A 51 -3.85 -7.23 1.34
C THR A 51 -3.71 -6.13 0.28
N ALA A 52 -2.53 -5.94 -0.30
CA ALA A 52 -2.30 -4.97 -1.37
C ALA A 52 -3.16 -5.26 -2.61
N SER A 53 -3.18 -6.51 -3.07
CA SER A 53 -4.01 -6.95 -4.20
C SER A 53 -5.50 -6.80 -3.91
N HIS A 54 -5.94 -7.15 -2.70
CA HIS A 54 -7.34 -6.99 -2.28
C HIS A 54 -7.74 -5.51 -2.26
N MET A 55 -6.90 -4.64 -1.68
CA MET A 55 -7.16 -3.20 -1.68
C MET A 55 -7.24 -2.62 -3.09
N ALA A 56 -6.35 -3.04 -4.00
CA ALA A 56 -6.40 -2.61 -5.39
C ALA A 56 -7.72 -3.02 -6.07
N ASN A 57 -8.23 -4.23 -5.81
CA ASN A 57 -9.54 -4.66 -6.29
C ASN A 57 -10.69 -3.84 -5.69
N ASP A 58 -10.69 -3.63 -4.38
CA ASP A 58 -11.79 -2.96 -3.69
C ASP A 58 -11.89 -1.47 -4.05
N LEU A 59 -10.78 -0.76 -4.11
CA LEU A 59 -10.76 0.64 -4.52
C LEU A 59 -10.93 0.80 -6.03
N GLY A 60 -10.24 -0.02 -6.83
CA GLY A 60 -10.28 0.07 -8.29
C GLY A 60 -11.64 -0.29 -8.87
N LYS A 61 -12.26 -1.36 -8.36
CA LYS A 61 -13.59 -1.82 -8.79
C LYS A 61 -14.71 -1.33 -7.88
N GLY A 62 -14.63 -1.69 -6.57
CA GLY A 62 -15.73 -1.49 -5.63
C GLY A 62 -16.08 -0.02 -5.41
N ALA A 63 -15.11 0.77 -5.01
CA ALA A 63 -15.32 2.19 -4.75
C ALA A 63 -15.55 3.03 -6.02
N SER A 64 -15.27 2.47 -7.21
CA SER A 64 -15.47 3.14 -8.50
C SER A 64 -16.86 2.96 -9.09
N GLN A 65 -17.70 2.07 -8.55
CA GLN A 65 -19.05 1.76 -9.08
C GLN A 65 -20.11 2.82 -8.78
N GLY A 66 -19.90 3.66 -7.78
CA GLY A 66 -20.90 4.64 -7.31
C GLY A 66 -21.01 5.94 -8.12
N GLY A 67 -20.38 6.01 -9.29
CA GLY A 67 -20.26 7.24 -10.09
C GLY A 67 -19.09 8.13 -9.60
N GLY A 68 -18.61 9.02 -10.46
CA GLY A 68 -17.43 9.85 -10.22
C GLY A 68 -16.16 9.27 -10.85
N ALA A 69 -15.02 9.90 -10.63
CA ALA A 69 -13.75 9.44 -11.17
C ALA A 69 -13.35 8.07 -10.59
N PRO A 70 -12.85 7.12 -11.38
CA PRO A 70 -12.33 5.86 -10.88
C PRO A 70 -11.04 6.07 -10.08
N PHE A 71 -10.75 5.16 -9.13
CA PHE A 71 -9.42 5.07 -8.56
C PHE A 71 -8.44 4.48 -9.58
N LYS A 72 -7.36 5.18 -9.82
CA LYS A 72 -6.20 4.62 -10.54
C LYS A 72 -5.30 3.94 -9.53
N ILE A 73 -5.58 2.69 -9.22
CA ILE A 73 -4.83 1.94 -8.20
C ILE A 73 -4.26 0.65 -8.78
N ILE A 74 -3.03 0.33 -8.42
CA ILE A 74 -2.39 -0.94 -8.73
C ILE A 74 -1.62 -1.47 -7.52
N ALA A 75 -1.63 -2.78 -7.34
CA ALA A 75 -0.71 -3.45 -6.44
C ALA A 75 0.56 -3.82 -7.19
N LEU A 76 1.72 -3.37 -6.69
CA LEU A 76 3.03 -3.71 -7.27
C LEU A 76 3.38 -5.19 -7.10
N THR A 77 2.58 -5.91 -6.34
CA THR A 77 2.69 -7.36 -6.07
C THR A 77 2.07 -8.22 -7.16
N ASP A 78 1.25 -7.66 -8.07
CA ASP A 78 0.44 -8.45 -8.99
C ASP A 78 1.16 -8.80 -10.30
N ASN A 79 2.24 -8.07 -10.63
CA ASN A 79 3.06 -8.39 -11.80
C ASN A 79 4.14 -9.41 -11.45
N VAL A 80 3.76 -10.66 -11.35
CA VAL A 80 4.64 -11.78 -10.96
C VAL A 80 5.86 -11.90 -11.89
N ALA A 81 5.66 -11.74 -13.19
CA ALA A 81 6.76 -11.83 -14.16
C ALA A 81 7.82 -10.75 -13.91
N TRP A 82 7.39 -9.52 -13.66
CA TRP A 82 8.31 -8.41 -13.39
C TRP A 82 9.02 -8.59 -12.05
N MET A 83 8.30 -8.94 -10.99
CA MET A 83 8.88 -9.21 -9.68
C MET A 83 9.94 -10.31 -9.72
N THR A 84 9.65 -11.42 -10.40
CA THR A 84 10.60 -12.55 -10.50
C THR A 84 11.81 -12.20 -11.35
N ALA A 85 11.66 -11.44 -12.43
CA ALA A 85 12.78 -10.96 -13.23
C ALA A 85 13.67 -10.02 -12.42
N LEU A 86 13.11 -9.02 -11.73
CA LEU A 86 13.88 -8.10 -10.88
C LEU A 86 14.60 -8.84 -9.74
N ALA A 87 13.94 -9.80 -9.10
CA ALA A 87 14.55 -10.58 -8.03
C ALA A 87 15.71 -11.47 -8.53
N ASN A 88 15.61 -11.97 -9.77
CA ASN A 88 16.66 -12.81 -10.39
C ASN A 88 17.84 -11.97 -10.90
N ASP A 89 17.57 -10.86 -11.58
CA ASP A 89 18.56 -10.09 -12.31
C ASP A 89 19.23 -9.00 -11.46
N MET A 90 18.56 -8.52 -10.41
CA MET A 90 19.02 -7.48 -9.49
C MET A 90 19.00 -8.01 -8.04
N SER A 91 17.94 -7.69 -7.30
CA SER A 91 17.73 -8.21 -5.95
C SER A 91 16.24 -8.22 -5.58
N TYR A 92 15.87 -9.01 -4.56
CA TYR A 92 14.52 -8.96 -4.02
C TYR A 92 14.18 -7.59 -3.40
N GLU A 93 15.18 -6.82 -3.01
CA GLU A 93 14.99 -5.46 -2.50
C GLU A 93 14.49 -4.50 -3.59
N ASP A 94 14.69 -4.82 -4.86
CA ASP A 94 14.39 -3.94 -5.99
C ASP A 94 12.99 -4.17 -6.59
N VAL A 95 12.29 -5.23 -6.17
CA VAL A 95 11.03 -5.67 -6.81
C VAL A 95 9.91 -4.62 -6.82
N PHE A 96 9.87 -3.70 -5.87
CA PHE A 96 8.87 -2.63 -5.81
C PHE A 96 9.42 -1.30 -6.32
N VAL A 97 10.63 -0.94 -5.93
CA VAL A 97 11.22 0.36 -6.27
C VAL A 97 11.41 0.51 -7.78
N GLU A 98 11.81 -0.55 -8.49
CA GLU A 98 12.00 -0.47 -9.94
C GLU A 98 10.67 -0.30 -10.70
N GLN A 99 9.58 -0.89 -10.21
CA GLN A 99 8.26 -0.63 -10.76
C GLN A 99 7.83 0.83 -10.54
N LEU A 100 8.07 1.39 -9.34
CA LEU A 100 7.81 2.79 -9.07
C LEU A 100 8.64 3.73 -9.97
N ARG A 101 9.90 3.38 -10.28
CA ARG A 101 10.75 4.18 -11.19
C ARG A 101 10.09 4.41 -12.55
N ASN A 102 9.36 3.40 -13.03
CA ASN A 102 8.68 3.47 -14.32
C ASN A 102 7.38 4.27 -14.30
N PHE A 103 6.63 4.22 -13.21
CA PHE A 103 5.24 4.70 -13.22
C PHE A 103 5.00 5.92 -12.34
N ALA A 104 5.76 6.09 -11.24
CA ALA A 104 5.45 7.06 -10.23
C ALA A 104 5.78 8.50 -10.67
N SER A 105 4.86 9.40 -10.40
CA SER A 105 4.96 10.83 -10.64
C SER A 105 4.62 11.63 -9.39
N ALA A 106 5.10 12.86 -9.29
CA ALA A 106 4.79 13.73 -8.16
C ALA A 106 3.27 13.91 -7.94
N GLY A 107 2.86 13.81 -6.70
CA GLY A 107 1.45 13.87 -6.28
C GLY A 107 0.70 12.53 -6.34
N ASP A 108 1.33 11.45 -6.79
CA ASP A 108 0.80 10.09 -6.63
C ASP A 108 0.86 9.66 -5.15
N VAL A 109 0.30 8.50 -4.83
CA VAL A 109 0.28 7.94 -3.48
C VAL A 109 0.94 6.58 -3.47
N LEU A 110 1.77 6.30 -2.45
CA LEU A 110 2.26 4.96 -2.13
C LEU A 110 1.70 4.50 -0.79
N ILE A 111 1.02 3.35 -0.77
CA ILE A 111 0.65 2.63 0.46
C ILE A 111 1.63 1.47 0.62
N ALA A 112 2.43 1.53 1.68
CA ALA A 112 3.46 0.56 1.99
C ALA A 112 3.05 -0.29 3.19
N ILE A 113 2.81 -1.59 2.98
CA ILE A 113 2.33 -2.51 4.02
C ILE A 113 3.47 -3.40 4.48
N SER A 114 3.85 -3.31 5.75
CA SER A 114 4.90 -4.13 6.35
C SER A 114 4.65 -4.34 7.84
N GLY A 115 4.23 -5.53 8.26
CA GLY A 115 3.96 -5.83 9.67
C GLY A 115 5.17 -5.67 10.61
N SER A 116 6.40 -5.71 10.09
CA SER A 116 7.62 -5.41 10.85
C SER A 116 8.05 -3.94 10.76
N GLY A 117 7.52 -3.19 9.78
CA GLY A 117 7.98 -1.86 9.42
C GLY A 117 9.40 -1.81 8.80
N ASN A 118 10.07 -2.96 8.62
CA ASN A 118 11.51 -3.03 8.30
C ASN A 118 11.84 -3.85 7.06
N SER A 119 10.88 -4.19 6.21
CA SER A 119 11.16 -4.95 4.97
C SER A 119 11.97 -4.11 3.98
N PRO A 120 13.21 -4.51 3.60
CA PRO A 120 14.10 -3.66 2.79
C PRO A 120 13.52 -3.23 1.46
N ASN A 121 12.81 -4.10 0.74
CA ASN A 121 12.15 -3.78 -0.51
C ASN A 121 11.01 -2.75 -0.35
N VAL A 122 10.29 -2.78 0.78
CA VAL A 122 9.25 -1.81 1.11
C VAL A 122 9.87 -0.46 1.46
N LEU A 123 10.94 -0.46 2.28
CA LEU A 123 11.66 0.77 2.65
C LEU A 123 12.27 1.46 1.42
N LYS A 124 12.92 0.72 0.52
CA LYS A 124 13.44 1.25 -0.75
C LYS A 124 12.35 1.93 -1.60
N ALA A 125 11.17 1.32 -1.64
CA ALA A 125 10.03 1.91 -2.35
C ALA A 125 9.54 3.21 -1.70
N VAL A 126 9.49 3.27 -0.37
CA VAL A 126 9.12 4.48 0.40
C VAL A 126 10.14 5.60 0.20
N GLU A 127 11.43 5.29 0.23
CA GLU A 127 12.49 6.27 -0.01
C GLU A 127 12.34 6.93 -1.39
N LEU A 128 12.23 6.14 -2.45
CA LEU A 128 12.01 6.66 -3.80
C LEU A 128 10.70 7.46 -3.92
N ALA A 129 9.63 6.99 -3.29
CA ALA A 129 8.35 7.70 -3.32
C ALA A 129 8.47 9.09 -2.68
N ASN A 130 9.15 9.19 -1.53
CA ASN A 130 9.41 10.46 -0.86
C ASN A 130 10.27 11.39 -1.72
N GLU A 131 11.35 10.88 -2.32
CA GLU A 131 12.22 11.63 -3.24
C GLU A 131 11.47 12.19 -4.44
N ARG A 132 10.47 11.46 -4.95
CA ARG A 132 9.65 11.86 -6.10
C ARG A 132 8.43 12.71 -5.75
N GLY A 133 8.23 13.02 -4.47
CA GLY A 133 7.10 13.84 -4.02
C GLY A 133 5.75 13.12 -4.06
N LEU A 134 5.74 11.81 -3.83
CA LEU A 134 4.52 11.07 -3.56
C LEU A 134 4.06 11.29 -2.11
N THR A 135 2.76 11.16 -1.88
CA THR A 135 2.25 10.98 -0.52
C THR A 135 2.47 9.53 -0.10
N THR A 136 3.21 9.31 0.99
CA THR A 136 3.47 7.96 1.50
C THR A 136 2.62 7.65 2.72
N VAL A 137 2.04 6.45 2.74
CA VAL A 137 1.26 5.91 3.86
C VAL A 137 1.92 4.60 4.29
N GLY A 138 2.44 4.56 5.53
CA GLY A 138 2.92 3.33 6.15
C GLY A 138 1.79 2.62 6.87
N TRP A 139 1.70 1.31 6.67
CA TRP A 139 0.77 0.42 7.37
C TRP A 139 1.58 -0.70 8.02
N THR A 140 1.79 -0.58 9.33
CA THR A 140 2.62 -1.50 10.13
C THR A 140 1.81 -2.14 11.25
#